data_c12d4ff05787286232dfa902af6fdf79
#
_entry.id   c12d4ff05787286232dfa902af6fdf79
#
_cell.length_a   1.000
_cell.length_b   1.000
_cell.length_c   1.000
_cell.angle_alpha   90.00
_cell.angle_beta   90.00
_cell.angle_gamma   90.00
#
_symmetry.space_group_name_H-M   'P 1'
#
loop_
_entity.id
_entity.type
_entity.pdbx_description
1 polymer ?
#
loop_
_entity_poly.entity_id
_entity_poly.type
_entity_poly.pdbx_seq_one_letter_code
_entity_poly.pdbx_strand_id
1 'polypeptide(L)'
;VVYFIPRLTGMGTLPFLEGTAVTKAVSIQDPDLTGETWIRELKALGLSGKHIGVNRDISAQAVLMLQNVLEAKVTEESDLVDSLRAVKDEEEIGLMRKNAEIADQVYHEIMPMIRPGERVRNIEREIERLFETHGCSCPSFPGECIVLGPNSGPIFGMNYDKIEKGYTVAFDFGGMYQGYCSDFGRTVFVGEPDKELIRYHELVMKAQSDAMEALKSGPCTGQMLNDIAHGVMEEAGVGPNFIHRLGHCIGKDVHERPFIAPGEQTELKPGMTFTVEPSIVVVKRCCVRVEDVVLRTETGYECLNKITKDIVVVEA
;
A
#
# COMPACT_ATOMS: atom_id res chain seq x y z
N VAL A 1 23.16 7.10 -15.90
CA VAL A 1 21.89 6.39 -16.19
C VAL A 1 21.48 6.65 -17.64
N VAL A 2 21.11 5.57 -18.38
CA VAL A 2 20.52 5.69 -19.70
C VAL A 2 19.00 5.59 -19.57
N TYR A 3 18.29 6.59 -20.05
CA TYR A 3 16.84 6.67 -19.97
C TYR A 3 16.23 6.49 -21.37
N PHE A 4 15.36 5.49 -21.50
CA PHE A 4 14.60 5.23 -22.73
C PHE A 4 13.23 5.89 -22.60
N ILE A 5 12.89 6.74 -23.57
CA ILE A 5 11.67 7.54 -23.52
C ILE A 5 10.90 7.44 -24.84
N PRO A 6 9.59 7.16 -24.83
CA PRO A 6 8.77 7.21 -26.02
C PRO A 6 8.85 8.61 -26.67
N ARG A 7 9.00 8.66 -27.99
CA ARG A 7 9.14 9.94 -28.72
C ARG A 7 7.99 10.91 -28.46
N LEU A 8 6.78 10.37 -28.31
CA LEU A 8 5.58 11.18 -28.06
C LEU A 8 5.68 11.95 -26.74
N THR A 9 6.16 11.31 -25.68
CA THR A 9 6.30 11.92 -24.34
C THR A 9 7.64 12.61 -24.15
N GLY A 10 8.66 12.29 -24.98
CA GLY A 10 10.02 12.81 -24.84
C GLY A 10 10.12 14.32 -24.94
N MET A 11 9.32 14.95 -25.81
CA MET A 11 9.32 16.42 -25.96
C MET A 11 8.96 17.17 -24.67
N GLY A 12 8.08 16.59 -23.85
CA GLY A 12 7.68 17.16 -22.56
C GLY A 12 8.65 16.81 -21.42
N THR A 13 9.33 15.68 -21.48
CA THR A 13 10.13 15.14 -20.37
C THR A 13 11.61 15.51 -20.44
N LEU A 14 12.19 15.59 -21.65
CA LEU A 14 13.63 15.86 -21.81
C LEU A 14 14.14 17.11 -21.09
N PRO A 15 13.40 18.26 -21.07
CA PRO A 15 13.85 19.44 -20.34
C PRO A 15 13.99 19.24 -18.84
N PHE A 16 13.29 18.27 -18.25
CA PHE A 16 13.31 18.00 -16.81
C PHE A 16 14.38 16.99 -16.38
N LEU A 17 15.18 16.45 -17.33
CA LEU A 17 16.28 15.53 -17.03
C LEU A 17 17.59 16.24 -16.73
N GLU A 18 17.68 17.55 -16.96
CA GLU A 18 18.85 18.34 -16.65
C GLU A 18 19.08 18.38 -15.12
N GLY A 19 20.32 18.13 -14.70
CA GLY A 19 20.68 18.05 -13.28
C GLY A 19 20.34 16.71 -12.59
N THR A 20 19.73 15.76 -13.31
CA THR A 20 19.48 14.42 -12.78
C THR A 20 20.66 13.46 -13.05
N ALA A 21 20.60 12.24 -12.48
CA ALA A 21 21.57 11.18 -12.75
C ALA A 21 21.49 10.59 -14.16
N VAL A 22 20.60 11.07 -15.03
CA VAL A 22 20.45 10.60 -16.41
C VAL A 22 21.59 11.16 -17.26
N THR A 23 22.46 10.28 -17.73
CA THR A 23 23.62 10.64 -18.56
C THR A 23 23.32 10.57 -20.06
N LYS A 24 22.28 9.83 -20.45
CA LYS A 24 21.83 9.69 -21.84
C LYS A 24 20.33 9.44 -21.87
N ALA A 25 19.60 10.20 -22.67
CA ALA A 25 18.20 9.92 -23.02
C ALA A 25 18.12 9.37 -24.45
N VAL A 26 17.41 8.27 -24.64
CA VAL A 26 17.22 7.61 -25.92
C VAL A 26 15.75 7.69 -26.30
N SER A 27 15.45 8.40 -27.38
CA SER A 27 14.09 8.49 -27.89
C SER A 27 13.72 7.23 -28.66
N ILE A 28 12.66 6.57 -28.25
CA ILE A 28 12.10 5.38 -28.91
C ILE A 28 10.89 5.80 -29.73
N GLN A 29 10.86 5.36 -31.00
CA GLN A 29 9.70 5.59 -31.86
C GLN A 29 8.51 4.80 -31.33
N ASP A 30 7.35 5.43 -31.25
CA ASP A 30 6.12 4.81 -30.78
C ASP A 30 5.22 4.43 -32.00
N PRO A 31 4.86 3.14 -32.12
CA PRO A 31 5.37 1.99 -31.38
C PRO A 31 6.71 1.44 -31.90
N ASP A 32 7.65 1.14 -31.02
CA ASP A 32 8.83 0.31 -31.35
C ASP A 32 8.46 -1.18 -31.24
N LEU A 33 7.66 -1.66 -32.17
CA LEU A 33 7.10 -3.02 -32.15
C LEU A 33 8.16 -4.12 -32.19
N THR A 34 9.36 -3.81 -32.74
CA THR A 34 10.45 -4.77 -32.87
C THR A 34 11.46 -4.68 -31.74
N GLY A 35 11.46 -3.59 -30.98
CA GLY A 35 12.47 -3.30 -29.98
C GLY A 35 13.86 -3.03 -30.52
N GLU A 36 14.00 -2.76 -31.85
CA GLU A 36 15.29 -2.59 -32.49
C GLU A 36 16.11 -1.45 -31.91
N THR A 37 15.46 -0.32 -31.58
CA THR A 37 16.14 0.83 -30.99
C THR A 37 16.70 0.46 -29.62
N TRP A 38 15.90 -0.18 -28.80
CA TRP A 38 16.29 -0.63 -27.46
C TRP A 38 17.47 -1.62 -27.53
N ILE A 39 17.37 -2.64 -28.36
CA ILE A 39 18.43 -3.65 -28.58
C ILE A 39 19.73 -3.01 -29.09
N ARG A 40 19.65 -2.10 -30.05
CA ARG A 40 20.82 -1.38 -30.59
C ARG A 40 21.56 -0.64 -29.48
N GLU A 41 20.84 0.09 -28.65
CA GLU A 41 21.44 0.87 -27.56
C GLU A 41 22.04 -0.04 -26.47
N LEU A 42 21.38 -1.14 -26.11
CA LEU A 42 21.93 -2.12 -25.16
C LEU A 42 23.20 -2.79 -25.70
N LYS A 43 23.26 -3.11 -27.02
CA LYS A 43 24.48 -3.58 -27.68
C LYS A 43 25.60 -2.54 -27.64
N ALA A 44 25.28 -1.28 -27.90
CA ALA A 44 26.23 -0.17 -27.82
C ALA A 44 26.80 0.05 -26.40
N LEU A 45 26.04 -0.31 -25.36
CA LEU A 45 26.48 -0.31 -23.97
C LEU A 45 27.34 -1.56 -23.62
N GLY A 46 27.55 -2.48 -24.53
CA GLY A 46 28.36 -3.69 -24.34
C GLY A 46 27.69 -4.77 -23.52
N LEU A 47 26.35 -4.81 -23.51
CA LEU A 47 25.58 -5.75 -22.70
C LEU A 47 25.35 -7.12 -23.35
N SER A 48 25.80 -7.32 -24.61
CA SER A 48 25.74 -8.64 -25.25
C SER A 48 26.57 -9.68 -24.48
N GLY A 49 25.99 -10.85 -24.26
CA GLY A 49 26.61 -11.96 -23.51
C GLY A 49 26.88 -11.68 -22.04
N LYS A 50 26.32 -10.61 -21.48
CA LYS A 50 26.50 -10.24 -20.07
C LYS A 50 25.44 -10.84 -19.17
N HIS A 51 25.74 -10.85 -17.87
CA HIS A 51 24.76 -11.10 -16.84
C HIS A 51 24.01 -9.78 -16.53
N ILE A 52 22.70 -9.80 -16.64
CA ILE A 52 21.82 -8.63 -16.49
C ILE A 52 20.81 -8.92 -15.38
N GLY A 53 20.84 -8.11 -14.34
CA GLY A 53 19.80 -8.07 -13.32
C GLY A 53 18.60 -7.24 -13.81
N VAL A 54 17.39 -7.72 -13.56
CA VAL A 54 16.14 -7.05 -13.92
C VAL A 54 15.20 -7.01 -12.71
N ASN A 55 14.30 -6.04 -12.70
CA ASN A 55 13.25 -5.99 -11.68
C ASN A 55 12.12 -7.00 -12.00
N ARG A 56 11.34 -7.37 -10.98
CA ARG A 56 10.24 -8.35 -11.10
C ARG A 56 9.13 -7.95 -12.06
N ASP A 57 8.97 -6.63 -12.29
CA ASP A 57 7.89 -6.08 -13.11
C ASP A 57 8.26 -5.99 -14.61
N ILE A 58 9.46 -6.43 -14.97
CA ILE A 58 9.87 -6.46 -16.37
C ILE A 58 8.94 -7.38 -17.17
N SER A 59 8.56 -6.95 -18.38
CA SER A 59 7.72 -7.78 -19.24
C SER A 59 8.45 -9.05 -19.69
N ALA A 60 7.72 -10.16 -19.81
CA ALA A 60 8.29 -11.40 -20.37
C ALA A 60 8.89 -11.20 -21.78
N GLN A 61 8.29 -10.33 -22.60
CA GLN A 61 8.84 -9.97 -23.91
C GLN A 61 10.25 -9.37 -23.80
N ALA A 62 10.46 -8.44 -22.86
CA ALA A 62 11.77 -7.82 -22.65
C ALA A 62 12.81 -8.86 -22.19
N VAL A 63 12.45 -9.76 -21.27
CA VAL A 63 13.33 -10.86 -20.84
C VAL A 63 13.73 -11.74 -22.01
N LEU A 64 12.77 -12.18 -22.83
CA LEU A 64 13.06 -12.99 -24.01
C LEU A 64 13.95 -12.27 -25.05
N MET A 65 13.79 -10.96 -25.21
CA MET A 65 14.68 -10.15 -26.06
C MET A 65 16.10 -10.10 -25.49
N LEU A 66 16.27 -9.86 -24.19
CA LEU A 66 17.58 -9.89 -23.54
C LEU A 66 18.26 -11.24 -23.71
N GLN A 67 17.55 -12.33 -23.53
CA GLN A 67 18.08 -13.68 -23.65
C GLN A 67 18.41 -14.06 -25.11
N ASN A 68 17.48 -13.87 -26.03
CA ASN A 68 17.60 -14.40 -27.40
C ASN A 68 18.38 -13.50 -28.35
N VAL A 69 18.35 -12.17 -28.14
CA VAL A 69 18.95 -11.19 -29.06
C VAL A 69 20.28 -10.64 -28.54
N LEU A 70 20.41 -10.48 -27.21
CA LEU A 70 21.65 -10.07 -26.55
C LEU A 70 22.46 -11.25 -26.01
N GLU A 71 21.92 -12.47 -26.09
CA GLU A 71 22.54 -13.67 -25.50
C GLU A 71 22.90 -13.48 -24.02
N ALA A 72 22.11 -12.66 -23.30
CA ALA A 72 22.35 -12.29 -21.92
C ALA A 72 21.86 -13.38 -20.97
N LYS A 73 22.60 -13.60 -19.87
CA LYS A 73 22.07 -14.31 -18.72
C LYS A 73 21.23 -13.33 -17.89
N VAL A 74 19.93 -13.60 -17.76
CA VAL A 74 19.01 -12.70 -17.03
C VAL A 74 18.62 -13.33 -15.68
N THR A 75 18.72 -12.53 -14.61
CA THR A 75 18.25 -12.89 -13.25
C THR A 75 17.36 -11.80 -12.70
N GLU A 76 16.39 -12.17 -11.88
CA GLU A 76 15.59 -11.23 -11.12
C GLU A 76 16.41 -10.72 -9.93
N GLU A 77 16.54 -9.39 -9.78
CA GLU A 77 17.40 -8.72 -8.80
C GLU A 77 16.66 -7.52 -8.14
N SER A 78 15.35 -7.63 -7.98
CA SER A 78 14.55 -6.56 -7.35
C SER A 78 14.97 -6.26 -5.93
N ASP A 79 15.43 -7.27 -5.19
CA ASP A 79 15.83 -7.12 -3.80
C ASP A 79 16.95 -6.08 -3.61
N LEU A 80 17.78 -5.87 -4.64
CA LEU A 80 18.80 -4.81 -4.63
C LEU A 80 18.17 -3.42 -4.51
N VAL A 81 17.14 -3.14 -5.31
CA VAL A 81 16.44 -1.86 -5.30
C VAL A 81 15.52 -1.75 -4.08
N ASP A 82 14.81 -2.82 -3.76
CA ASP A 82 13.92 -2.88 -2.59
C ASP A 82 14.67 -2.57 -1.29
N SER A 83 15.89 -3.12 -1.12
CA SER A 83 16.72 -2.87 0.06
C SER A 83 17.14 -1.41 0.20
N LEU A 84 17.38 -0.70 -0.93
CA LEU A 84 17.70 0.72 -0.94
C LEU A 84 16.50 1.61 -0.60
N ARG A 85 15.29 1.16 -0.96
CA ARG A 85 14.04 1.90 -0.72
C ARG A 85 13.44 1.63 0.65
N ALA A 86 13.76 0.49 1.25
CA ALA A 86 13.13 0.02 2.49
C ALA A 86 13.40 0.97 3.66
N VAL A 87 14.63 1.46 3.81
CA VAL A 87 15.03 2.39 4.87
C VAL A 87 14.96 3.82 4.34
N LYS A 88 14.03 4.60 4.85
CA LYS A 88 13.79 5.99 4.47
C LYS A 88 14.74 6.93 5.20
N ASP A 89 15.18 7.98 4.54
CA ASP A 89 15.88 9.07 5.16
C ASP A 89 14.92 10.07 5.84
N GLU A 90 15.45 11.10 6.49
CA GLU A 90 14.64 12.08 7.24
C GLU A 90 13.71 12.91 6.34
N GLU A 91 14.10 13.19 5.09
CA GLU A 91 13.25 13.91 4.13
C GLU A 91 12.08 13.02 3.69
N GLU A 92 12.36 11.77 3.33
CA GLU A 92 11.36 10.77 2.99
C GLU A 92 10.37 10.53 4.15
N ILE A 93 10.88 10.39 5.38
CA ILE A 93 10.07 10.24 6.59
C ILE A 93 9.17 11.48 6.79
N GLY A 94 9.69 12.67 6.55
CA GLY A 94 8.93 13.92 6.59
C GLY A 94 7.73 13.90 5.62
N LEU A 95 7.94 13.41 4.39
CA LEU A 95 6.87 13.25 3.39
C LEU A 95 5.85 12.20 3.80
N MET A 96 6.30 11.06 4.36
CA MET A 96 5.41 10.01 4.86
C MET A 96 4.52 10.52 6.01
N ARG A 97 5.09 11.27 6.97
CA ARG A 97 4.31 11.92 8.06
C ARG A 97 3.25 12.88 7.51
N LYS A 98 3.64 13.73 6.54
CA LYS A 98 2.71 14.68 5.94
C LYS A 98 1.58 13.96 5.19
N ASN A 99 1.89 12.88 4.50
CA ASN A 99 0.91 12.12 3.77
C ASN A 99 -0.07 11.35 4.70
N ALA A 100 0.42 10.82 5.82
CA ALA A 100 -0.44 10.25 6.85
C ALA A 100 -1.39 11.31 7.47
N GLU A 101 -0.90 12.54 7.71
CA GLU A 101 -1.72 13.67 8.15
C GLU A 101 -2.83 14.00 7.13
N ILE A 102 -2.51 13.97 5.83
CA ILE A 102 -3.52 14.17 4.77
C ILE A 102 -4.58 13.06 4.82
N ALA A 103 -4.19 11.79 4.96
CA ALA A 103 -5.15 10.69 5.09
C ALA A 103 -6.07 10.86 6.32
N ASP A 104 -5.51 11.32 7.44
CA ASP A 104 -6.27 11.64 8.65
C ASP A 104 -7.30 12.78 8.39
N GLN A 105 -6.92 13.81 7.64
CA GLN A 105 -7.83 14.90 7.24
C GLN A 105 -8.95 14.41 6.32
N VAL A 106 -8.61 13.60 5.30
CA VAL A 106 -9.59 13.00 4.39
C VAL A 106 -10.60 12.14 5.16
N TYR A 107 -10.13 11.37 6.15
CA TYR A 107 -11.05 10.59 7.01
C TYR A 107 -12.06 11.50 7.73
N HIS A 108 -11.62 12.61 8.31
CA HIS A 108 -12.54 13.53 8.99
C HIS A 108 -13.55 14.15 8.03
N GLU A 109 -13.10 14.53 6.84
CA GLU A 109 -13.94 15.21 5.86
C GLU A 109 -14.96 14.29 5.19
N ILE A 110 -14.65 12.98 5.05
CA ILE A 110 -15.57 12.00 4.45
C ILE A 110 -16.67 11.53 5.42
N MET A 111 -16.45 11.63 6.72
CA MET A 111 -17.38 11.13 7.74
C MET A 111 -18.84 11.59 7.59
N PRO A 112 -19.15 12.85 7.22
CA PRO A 112 -20.53 13.27 7.02
C PRO A 112 -21.29 12.55 5.91
N MET A 113 -20.57 11.89 4.99
CA MET A 113 -21.19 11.09 3.93
C MET A 113 -21.57 9.68 4.39
N ILE A 114 -21.06 9.22 5.54
CA ILE A 114 -21.33 7.87 6.04
C ILE A 114 -22.70 7.86 6.72
N ARG A 115 -23.72 7.51 5.96
CA ARG A 115 -25.12 7.48 6.40
C ARG A 115 -25.94 6.47 5.59
N PRO A 116 -27.04 5.95 6.13
CA PRO A 116 -27.94 5.06 5.39
C PRO A 116 -28.45 5.69 4.09
N GLY A 117 -28.44 4.89 3.05
CA GLY A 117 -28.87 5.27 1.70
C GLY A 117 -27.79 5.86 0.81
N GLU A 118 -26.62 6.27 1.36
CA GLU A 118 -25.50 6.75 0.55
C GLU A 118 -24.86 5.57 -0.22
N ARG A 119 -24.40 5.88 -1.43
CA ARG A 119 -23.75 4.89 -2.29
C ARG A 119 -22.25 4.86 -2.04
N VAL A 120 -21.69 3.68 -1.89
CA VAL A 120 -20.26 3.48 -1.69
C VAL A 120 -19.44 4.21 -2.76
N ARG A 121 -19.81 4.09 -4.03
CA ARG A 121 -19.12 4.73 -5.15
C ARG A 121 -19.05 6.26 -5.06
N ASN A 122 -20.02 6.90 -4.41
CA ASN A 122 -19.99 8.35 -4.18
C ASN A 122 -18.94 8.71 -3.11
N ILE A 123 -18.83 7.86 -2.08
CA ILE A 123 -17.84 8.01 -1.01
C ILE A 123 -16.43 7.85 -1.59
N GLU A 124 -16.18 6.81 -2.36
CA GLU A 124 -14.88 6.54 -3.02
C GLU A 124 -14.44 7.74 -3.88
N ARG A 125 -15.34 8.27 -4.72
CA ARG A 125 -15.04 9.45 -5.55
C ARG A 125 -14.76 10.70 -4.74
N GLU A 126 -15.45 10.88 -3.62
CA GLU A 126 -15.19 12.01 -2.74
C GLU A 126 -13.85 11.85 -2.01
N ILE A 127 -13.46 10.66 -1.59
CA ILE A 127 -12.13 10.37 -1.05
C ILE A 127 -11.05 10.75 -2.07
N GLU A 128 -11.17 10.30 -3.33
CA GLU A 128 -10.24 10.66 -4.41
C GLU A 128 -10.13 12.19 -4.57
N ARG A 129 -11.28 12.89 -4.63
CA ARG A 129 -11.34 14.35 -4.75
C ARG A 129 -10.69 15.08 -3.56
N LEU A 130 -10.89 14.55 -2.34
CA LEU A 130 -10.31 15.14 -1.14
C LEU A 130 -8.78 14.99 -1.13
N PHE A 131 -8.24 13.84 -1.52
CA PHE A 131 -6.79 13.68 -1.68
C PHE A 131 -6.20 14.69 -2.68
N GLU A 132 -6.83 14.89 -3.83
CA GLU A 132 -6.41 15.92 -4.80
C GLU A 132 -6.47 17.33 -4.18
N THR A 133 -7.52 17.65 -3.43
CA THR A 133 -7.69 18.95 -2.75
C THR A 133 -6.57 19.22 -1.74
N HIS A 134 -6.09 18.17 -1.07
CA HIS A 134 -4.98 18.26 -0.12
C HIS A 134 -3.59 18.12 -0.76
N GLY A 135 -3.50 18.14 -2.11
CA GLY A 135 -2.26 18.23 -2.86
C GLY A 135 -1.63 16.88 -3.21
N CYS A 136 -2.36 15.78 -3.08
CA CYS A 136 -1.94 14.50 -3.65
C CYS A 136 -2.11 14.50 -5.16
N SER A 137 -1.19 13.85 -5.87
CA SER A 137 -1.23 13.77 -7.34
C SER A 137 -2.23 12.74 -7.87
N CYS A 138 -2.50 11.71 -7.08
CA CYS A 138 -3.47 10.65 -7.36
C CYS A 138 -3.71 9.83 -6.06
N PRO A 139 -4.69 8.93 -6.03
CA PRO A 139 -4.77 7.88 -5.01
C PRO A 139 -3.53 6.98 -5.04
N SER A 140 -3.11 6.44 -3.89
CA SER A 140 -2.04 5.42 -3.79
C SER A 140 -2.45 4.13 -4.48
N PHE A 141 -3.74 3.83 -4.40
CA PHE A 141 -4.44 2.69 -5.00
C PHE A 141 -5.91 3.07 -5.17
N PRO A 142 -6.71 2.33 -5.94
CA PRO A 142 -8.15 2.55 -5.97
C PRO A 142 -8.71 2.46 -4.56
N GLY A 143 -9.22 3.58 -4.03
CA GLY A 143 -9.73 3.65 -2.66
C GLY A 143 -10.87 2.67 -2.46
N GLU A 144 -10.77 1.88 -1.39
CA GLU A 144 -11.78 0.90 -1.04
C GLU A 144 -12.59 1.37 0.18
N CYS A 145 -13.89 1.25 0.02
CA CYS A 145 -14.84 1.39 1.11
C CYS A 145 -15.58 0.07 1.21
N ILE A 146 -15.10 -0.84 2.05
CA ILE A 146 -15.67 -2.18 2.22
C ILE A 146 -16.91 -2.07 3.10
N VAL A 147 -18.08 -2.19 2.48
CA VAL A 147 -19.36 -2.12 3.18
C VAL A 147 -19.94 -3.50 3.32
N LEU A 148 -20.03 -4.02 4.55
CA LEU A 148 -20.56 -5.34 4.83
C LEU A 148 -21.71 -5.31 5.83
N GLY A 149 -22.70 -6.13 5.55
CA GLY A 149 -23.88 -6.36 6.35
C GLY A 149 -24.75 -7.49 5.77
N PRO A 150 -25.91 -7.79 6.36
CA PRO A 150 -26.72 -8.96 5.98
C PRO A 150 -27.12 -9.02 4.49
N ASN A 151 -27.31 -7.85 3.87
CA ASN A 151 -27.76 -7.75 2.47
C ASN A 151 -26.68 -7.25 1.52
N SER A 152 -25.43 -7.13 1.99
CA SER A 152 -24.32 -6.64 1.16
C SER A 152 -23.96 -7.61 0.04
N GLY A 153 -23.41 -7.07 -1.04
CA GLY A 153 -22.83 -7.81 -2.15
C GLY A 153 -21.51 -8.51 -1.81
N PRO A 154 -20.72 -8.91 -2.81
CA PRO A 154 -19.40 -9.51 -2.60
C PRO A 154 -18.44 -8.49 -2.01
N ILE A 155 -17.45 -8.98 -1.24
CA ILE A 155 -16.46 -8.14 -0.54
C ILE A 155 -15.59 -7.36 -1.52
N PHE A 156 -15.20 -7.99 -2.63
CA PHE A 156 -14.37 -7.39 -3.68
C PHE A 156 -15.14 -7.32 -4.99
N GLY A 157 -15.03 -6.18 -5.66
CA GLY A 157 -15.70 -5.96 -6.95
C GLY A 157 -16.30 -4.56 -7.05
N MET A 158 -17.05 -4.31 -8.13
CA MET A 158 -17.76 -3.04 -8.30
C MET A 158 -18.81 -2.90 -7.19
N ASN A 159 -18.54 -1.97 -6.29
CA ASN A 159 -19.38 -1.74 -5.13
C ASN A 159 -20.53 -0.79 -5.50
N TYR A 160 -21.67 -1.37 -5.83
CA TYR A 160 -22.91 -0.62 -6.11
C TYR A 160 -23.81 -0.49 -4.88
N ASP A 161 -23.36 -1.03 -3.76
CA ASP A 161 -24.15 -1.11 -2.57
C ASP A 161 -24.42 0.27 -1.94
N LYS A 162 -25.52 0.34 -1.25
CA LYS A 162 -25.84 1.44 -0.36
C LYS A 162 -25.53 1.04 1.06
N ILE A 163 -25.11 2.02 1.83
CA ILE A 163 -25.00 1.85 3.27
C ILE A 163 -26.40 1.62 3.86
N GLU A 164 -26.52 0.64 4.72
CA GLU A 164 -27.74 0.33 5.47
C GLU A 164 -27.46 0.30 6.96
N LYS A 165 -28.51 0.46 7.77
CA LYS A 165 -28.42 0.28 9.22
C LYS A 165 -27.93 -1.12 9.59
N GLY A 166 -27.02 -1.20 10.56
CA GLY A 166 -26.40 -2.44 11.00
C GLY A 166 -25.22 -2.90 10.14
N TYR A 167 -24.78 -2.10 9.15
CA TYR A 167 -23.60 -2.38 8.36
C TYR A 167 -22.33 -1.85 9.02
N THR A 168 -21.20 -2.44 8.66
CA THR A 168 -19.87 -1.89 8.88
C THR A 168 -19.37 -1.25 7.59
N VAL A 169 -18.68 -0.11 7.74
CA VAL A 169 -17.96 0.58 6.67
C VAL A 169 -16.50 0.57 7.06
N ALA A 170 -15.74 -0.35 6.49
CA ALA A 170 -14.29 -0.39 6.68
C ALA A 170 -13.63 0.38 5.53
N PHE A 171 -12.93 1.44 5.89
CA PHE A 171 -12.11 2.21 4.97
C PHE A 171 -10.76 1.55 4.76
N ASP A 172 -10.26 1.68 3.53
CA ASP A 172 -8.95 1.27 3.09
C ASP A 172 -8.57 2.22 1.94
N PHE A 173 -7.83 3.29 2.24
CA PHE A 173 -7.53 4.32 1.26
C PHE A 173 -6.20 5.03 1.53
N GLY A 174 -5.64 5.59 0.47
CA GLY A 174 -4.44 6.41 0.55
C GLY A 174 -4.28 7.35 -0.63
N GLY A 175 -3.39 8.33 -0.50
CA GLY A 175 -3.02 9.27 -1.54
C GLY A 175 -1.52 9.27 -1.81
N MET A 176 -1.12 9.74 -2.98
CA MET A 176 0.26 9.92 -3.36
C MET A 176 0.65 11.39 -3.22
N TYR A 177 1.43 11.72 -2.19
CA TYR A 177 1.94 13.06 -1.95
C TYR A 177 3.43 13.14 -2.24
N GLN A 178 3.82 13.97 -3.22
CA GLN A 178 5.21 14.14 -3.68
C GLN A 178 5.95 12.82 -3.97
N GLY A 179 5.22 11.85 -4.56
CA GLY A 179 5.77 10.56 -4.96
C GLY A 179 5.88 9.53 -3.84
N TYR A 180 5.24 9.77 -2.68
CA TYR A 180 5.11 8.80 -1.59
C TYR A 180 3.66 8.47 -1.33
N CYS A 181 3.39 7.19 -1.07
CA CYS A 181 2.06 6.66 -0.80
C CYS A 181 1.72 6.79 0.69
N SER A 182 0.44 7.03 1.01
CA SER A 182 -0.15 6.72 2.30
C SER A 182 -1.09 5.54 2.20
N ASP A 183 -1.41 4.97 3.36
CA ASP A 183 -2.34 3.87 3.52
C ASP A 183 -3.02 4.00 4.88
N PHE A 184 -4.33 3.84 4.92
CA PHE A 184 -5.11 4.14 6.12
C PHE A 184 -6.41 3.35 6.15
N GLY A 185 -6.70 2.73 7.30
CA GLY A 185 -7.93 2.02 7.49
C GLY A 185 -8.57 2.22 8.86
N ARG A 186 -9.89 2.44 8.87
CA ARG A 186 -10.75 2.49 10.06
C ARG A 186 -12.10 1.88 9.75
N THR A 187 -12.75 1.40 10.78
CA THR A 187 -14.12 0.89 10.68
C THR A 187 -15.12 1.81 11.37
N VAL A 188 -16.21 2.10 10.67
CA VAL A 188 -17.36 2.85 11.18
C VAL A 188 -18.57 1.92 11.24
N PHE A 189 -19.30 1.97 12.33
CA PHE A 189 -20.53 1.20 12.54
C PHE A 189 -21.75 2.08 12.22
N VAL A 190 -22.67 1.57 11.42
CA VAL A 190 -23.89 2.28 11.04
C VAL A 190 -25.04 1.87 11.98
N GLY A 191 -25.27 2.68 13.01
CA GLY A 191 -26.07 2.33 14.18
C GLY A 191 -25.27 1.55 15.21
N GLU A 192 -25.85 1.36 16.39
CA GLU A 192 -25.18 0.74 17.54
C GLU A 192 -24.68 -0.67 17.21
N PRO A 193 -23.37 -0.96 17.35
CA PRO A 193 -22.83 -2.29 17.16
C PRO A 193 -23.28 -3.23 18.28
N ASP A 194 -23.55 -4.48 17.94
CA ASP A 194 -23.81 -5.49 18.94
C ASP A 194 -22.51 -5.97 19.64
N LYS A 195 -22.68 -6.80 20.67
CA LYS A 195 -21.56 -7.30 21.49
C LYS A 195 -20.49 -8.05 20.69
N GLU A 196 -20.88 -8.72 19.60
CA GLU A 196 -19.95 -9.46 18.75
C GLU A 196 -19.10 -8.51 17.92
N LEU A 197 -19.69 -7.48 17.33
CA LEU A 197 -18.97 -6.44 16.58
C LEU A 197 -18.02 -5.64 17.47
N ILE A 198 -18.45 -5.33 18.70
CA ILE A 198 -17.59 -4.68 19.71
C ILE A 198 -16.37 -5.58 20.00
N ARG A 199 -16.62 -6.88 20.28
CA ARG A 199 -15.55 -7.85 20.51
C ARG A 199 -14.60 -7.97 19.32
N TYR A 200 -15.10 -7.96 18.09
CA TYR A 200 -14.23 -8.01 16.90
C TYR A 200 -13.34 -6.77 16.81
N HIS A 201 -13.88 -5.60 17.08
CA HIS A 201 -13.08 -4.37 17.12
C HIS A 201 -11.99 -4.44 18.21
N GLU A 202 -12.32 -4.89 19.41
CA GLU A 202 -11.37 -5.06 20.51
C GLU A 202 -10.24 -6.05 20.14
N LEU A 203 -10.56 -7.13 19.45
CA LEU A 203 -9.58 -8.12 18.99
C LEU A 203 -8.64 -7.54 17.91
N VAL A 204 -9.19 -6.80 16.96
CA VAL A 204 -8.39 -6.10 15.92
C VAL A 204 -7.45 -5.09 16.59
N MET A 205 -7.95 -4.29 17.53
CA MET A 205 -7.15 -3.34 18.30
C MET A 205 -6.03 -4.03 19.09
N LYS A 206 -6.36 -5.14 19.75
CA LYS A 206 -5.37 -5.91 20.50
C LYS A 206 -4.30 -6.49 19.60
N ALA A 207 -4.68 -7.09 18.46
CA ALA A 207 -3.74 -7.67 17.51
C ALA A 207 -2.79 -6.61 16.95
N GLN A 208 -3.30 -5.42 16.59
CA GLN A 208 -2.49 -4.31 16.14
C GLN A 208 -1.52 -3.82 17.23
N SER A 209 -2.05 -3.59 18.44
CA SER A 209 -1.26 -3.10 19.58
C SER A 209 -0.15 -4.07 19.96
N ASP A 210 -0.46 -5.37 20.11
CA ASP A 210 0.52 -6.37 20.52
C ASP A 210 1.66 -6.51 19.49
N ALA A 211 1.32 -6.48 18.18
CA ALA A 211 2.31 -6.50 17.12
C ALA A 211 3.22 -5.26 17.16
N MET A 212 2.66 -4.06 17.33
CA MET A 212 3.45 -2.83 17.42
C MET A 212 4.30 -2.77 18.69
N GLU A 213 3.78 -3.21 19.84
CA GLU A 213 4.54 -3.23 21.11
C GLU A 213 5.75 -4.16 21.05
N ALA A 214 5.71 -5.24 20.27
CA ALA A 214 6.86 -6.11 20.07
C ALA A 214 8.09 -5.37 19.50
N LEU A 215 7.87 -4.31 18.72
CA LEU A 215 8.94 -3.46 18.18
C LEU A 215 9.79 -2.78 19.28
N LYS A 216 9.28 -2.62 20.49
CA LYS A 216 10.03 -2.06 21.62
C LYS A 216 10.96 -3.07 22.30
N SER A 217 10.78 -4.36 22.01
CA SER A 217 11.50 -5.45 22.68
C SER A 217 12.81 -5.83 21.99
N GLY A 218 13.14 -5.23 20.85
CA GLY A 218 14.37 -5.50 20.10
C GLY A 218 14.16 -5.75 18.62
N PRO A 219 15.06 -6.49 17.96
CA PRO A 219 14.93 -6.85 16.56
C PRO A 219 13.67 -7.66 16.29
N CYS A 220 12.93 -7.28 15.26
CA CYS A 220 11.71 -7.97 14.82
C CYS A 220 11.76 -8.21 13.32
N THR A 221 11.13 -9.29 12.87
CA THR A 221 10.91 -9.59 11.45
C THR A 221 9.45 -9.42 11.07
N GLY A 222 9.16 -9.33 9.78
CA GLY A 222 7.78 -9.29 9.29
C GLY A 222 6.97 -10.49 9.76
N GLN A 223 7.57 -11.71 9.75
CA GLN A 223 6.92 -12.90 10.26
C GLN A 223 6.57 -12.77 11.75
N MET A 224 7.50 -12.32 12.59
CA MET A 224 7.25 -12.20 14.05
C MET A 224 6.02 -11.32 14.35
N LEU A 225 5.89 -10.16 13.71
CA LEU A 225 4.74 -9.29 13.91
C LEU A 225 3.45 -9.93 13.39
N ASN A 226 3.51 -10.58 12.23
CA ASN A 226 2.37 -11.31 11.67
C ASN A 226 1.89 -12.42 12.60
N ASP A 227 2.80 -13.23 13.15
CA ASP A 227 2.48 -14.36 14.02
C ASP A 227 1.87 -13.89 15.35
N ILE A 228 2.32 -12.74 15.89
CA ILE A 228 1.71 -12.13 17.09
C ILE A 228 0.26 -11.76 16.81
N ALA A 229 -0.01 -11.04 15.73
CA ALA A 229 -1.38 -10.61 15.40
C ALA A 229 -2.30 -11.80 15.10
N HIS A 230 -1.83 -12.78 14.32
CA HIS A 230 -2.58 -14.01 14.05
C HIS A 230 -2.81 -14.82 15.32
N GLY A 231 -1.84 -14.90 16.24
CA GLY A 231 -1.98 -15.55 17.53
C GLY A 231 -3.15 -15.01 18.35
N VAL A 232 -3.33 -13.68 18.40
CA VAL A 232 -4.48 -13.06 19.08
C VAL A 232 -5.81 -13.52 18.46
N MET A 233 -5.87 -13.62 17.12
CA MET A 233 -7.08 -14.04 16.43
C MET A 233 -7.37 -15.54 16.60
N GLU A 234 -6.33 -16.38 16.58
CA GLU A 234 -6.46 -17.83 16.79
C GLU A 234 -6.90 -18.15 18.22
N GLU A 235 -6.28 -17.54 19.24
CA GLU A 235 -6.67 -17.72 20.65
C GLU A 235 -8.13 -17.30 20.91
N ALA A 236 -8.61 -16.31 20.17
CA ALA A 236 -9.99 -15.84 20.26
C ALA A 236 -10.98 -16.69 19.45
N GLY A 237 -10.51 -17.68 18.67
CA GLY A 237 -11.32 -18.55 17.83
C GLY A 237 -11.83 -17.89 16.54
N VAL A 238 -11.20 -16.79 16.10
CA VAL A 238 -11.55 -16.05 14.89
C VAL A 238 -10.43 -16.02 13.85
N GLY A 239 -9.38 -16.83 14.03
CA GLY A 239 -8.24 -16.93 13.11
C GLY A 239 -8.64 -17.08 11.64
N PRO A 240 -9.59 -17.96 11.26
CA PRO A 240 -10.03 -18.09 9.87
C PRO A 240 -10.66 -16.83 9.25
N ASN A 241 -11.00 -15.84 10.06
CA ASN A 241 -11.56 -14.57 9.60
C ASN A 241 -10.51 -13.48 9.35
N PHE A 242 -9.26 -13.70 9.75
CA PHE A 242 -8.11 -12.87 9.41
C PHE A 242 -7.42 -13.48 8.18
N ILE A 243 -7.86 -13.12 7.00
CA ILE A 243 -7.61 -13.82 5.73
C ILE A 243 -6.40 -13.32 4.94
N HIS A 244 -5.66 -12.33 5.44
CA HIS A 244 -4.51 -11.73 4.76
C HIS A 244 -3.31 -11.57 5.70
N ARG A 245 -2.16 -11.19 5.17
CA ARG A 245 -0.97 -10.82 5.95
C ARG A 245 -1.26 -9.61 6.84
N LEU A 246 -0.45 -9.44 7.89
CA LEU A 246 -0.62 -8.30 8.81
C LEU A 246 -0.34 -6.94 8.16
N GLY A 247 0.49 -6.88 7.10
CA GLY A 247 0.83 -5.62 6.45
C GLY A 247 1.96 -5.75 5.43
N HIS A 248 2.50 -4.61 5.03
CA HIS A 248 3.57 -4.48 4.05
C HIS A 248 4.37 -3.19 4.27
N CYS A 249 5.64 -3.15 3.84
CA CYS A 249 6.33 -1.87 3.74
C CYS A 249 5.64 -0.99 2.68
N ILE A 250 5.80 0.32 2.88
CA ILE A 250 5.19 1.36 2.07
C ILE A 250 6.19 2.52 1.87
N GLY A 251 6.10 3.18 0.74
CA GLY A 251 6.95 4.32 0.41
C GLY A 251 6.57 4.91 -0.94
N LYS A 252 7.39 4.74 -1.95
CA LYS A 252 7.08 5.18 -3.33
C LYS A 252 6.01 4.34 -4.01
N ASP A 253 5.94 3.07 -3.62
CA ASP A 253 4.84 2.18 -3.97
C ASP A 253 4.04 1.85 -2.71
N VAL A 254 2.73 1.60 -2.86
CA VAL A 254 1.89 1.20 -1.73
C VAL A 254 2.38 -0.12 -1.13
N HIS A 255 2.70 -1.10 -1.97
CA HIS A 255 3.23 -2.38 -1.55
C HIS A 255 4.73 -2.46 -1.83
N GLU A 256 5.56 -2.28 -0.81
CA GLU A 256 7.02 -2.50 -0.87
C GLU A 256 7.43 -3.71 -0.03
N ARG A 257 8.63 -4.24 -0.27
CA ARG A 257 9.23 -5.24 0.59
C ARG A 257 10.07 -4.59 1.70
N PRO A 258 10.25 -5.28 2.87
CA PRO A 258 9.67 -6.59 3.23
C PRO A 258 8.17 -6.53 3.53
N PHE A 259 7.48 -7.67 3.39
CA PHE A 259 6.09 -7.79 3.83
C PHE A 259 6.01 -8.12 5.33
N ILE A 260 4.92 -7.75 5.99
CA ILE A 260 4.62 -8.21 7.35
C ILE A 260 3.74 -9.45 7.22
N ALA A 261 4.39 -10.59 6.94
CA ALA A 261 3.73 -11.79 6.42
C ALA A 261 4.41 -13.07 6.91
N PRO A 262 3.73 -14.23 6.83
CA PRO A 262 4.35 -15.52 7.07
C PRO A 262 5.57 -15.74 6.15
N GLY A 263 6.67 -16.26 6.71
CA GLY A 263 7.90 -16.55 5.99
C GLY A 263 8.84 -15.36 5.79
N GLU A 264 8.44 -14.13 6.11
CA GLU A 264 9.31 -12.95 5.97
C GLU A 264 10.29 -12.82 7.13
N GLN A 265 11.55 -13.13 6.86
CA GLN A 265 12.63 -13.15 7.85
C GLN A 265 13.49 -11.88 7.87
N THR A 266 13.21 -10.93 6.98
CA THR A 266 13.95 -9.67 6.94
C THR A 266 13.69 -8.89 8.22
N GLU A 267 14.77 -8.43 8.86
CA GLU A 267 14.68 -7.57 10.04
C GLU A 267 14.11 -6.20 9.67
N LEU A 268 13.13 -5.75 10.43
CA LEU A 268 12.54 -4.42 10.32
C LEU A 268 13.46 -3.41 10.99
N LYS A 269 14.28 -2.73 10.20
CA LYS A 269 15.29 -1.76 10.66
C LYS A 269 14.69 -0.38 10.92
N PRO A 270 15.31 0.42 11.82
CA PRO A 270 14.96 1.84 11.96
C PRO A 270 14.97 2.57 10.61
N GLY A 271 14.02 3.46 10.39
CA GLY A 271 13.77 4.14 9.13
C GLY A 271 12.84 3.40 8.16
N MET A 272 12.49 2.14 8.42
CA MET A 272 11.47 1.44 7.62
C MET A 272 10.06 1.91 8.00
N THR A 273 9.21 2.09 6.99
CA THR A 273 7.78 2.37 7.14
C THR A 273 6.96 1.21 6.61
N PHE A 274 5.93 0.80 7.34
CA PHE A 274 5.07 -0.33 6.99
C PHE A 274 3.68 -0.18 7.58
N THR A 275 2.68 -0.85 6.99
CA THR A 275 1.32 -0.92 7.52
C THR A 275 1.21 -1.99 8.60
N VAL A 276 0.30 -1.76 9.56
CA VAL A 276 -0.16 -2.77 10.53
C VAL A 276 -1.67 -2.74 10.51
N GLU A 277 -2.28 -3.71 9.82
CA GLU A 277 -3.67 -3.67 9.33
C GLU A 277 -4.50 -4.92 9.67
N PRO A 278 -4.49 -5.44 10.88
CA PRO A 278 -5.28 -6.62 11.19
C PRO A 278 -6.76 -6.39 10.90
N SER A 279 -7.43 -7.41 10.37
CA SER A 279 -8.88 -7.35 10.12
C SER A 279 -9.60 -8.64 10.49
N ILE A 280 -10.89 -8.52 10.77
CA ILE A 280 -11.83 -9.64 10.89
C ILE A 280 -12.90 -9.46 9.82
N VAL A 281 -12.96 -10.42 8.89
CA VAL A 281 -13.92 -10.42 7.80
C VAL A 281 -14.89 -11.58 7.96
N VAL A 282 -16.16 -11.26 8.11
CA VAL A 282 -17.26 -12.23 8.16
C VAL A 282 -18.25 -11.89 7.04
N VAL A 283 -18.27 -12.73 6.01
CA VAL A 283 -19.10 -12.52 4.81
C VAL A 283 -20.57 -12.30 5.20
N LYS A 284 -21.21 -11.30 4.60
CA LYS A 284 -22.59 -10.86 4.91
C LYS A 284 -22.80 -10.45 6.38
N ARG A 285 -21.77 -10.06 7.06
CA ARG A 285 -21.83 -9.62 8.45
C ARG A 285 -21.04 -8.34 8.68
N CYS A 286 -19.71 -8.41 8.54
CA CYS A 286 -18.83 -7.27 8.82
C CYS A 286 -17.45 -7.41 8.18
N CYS A 287 -16.82 -6.27 7.94
CA CYS A 287 -15.38 -6.12 7.89
C CYS A 287 -14.98 -5.15 9.01
N VAL A 288 -14.12 -5.59 9.91
CA VAL A 288 -13.57 -4.74 10.97
C VAL A 288 -12.07 -4.66 10.77
N ARG A 289 -11.55 -3.46 10.50
CA ARG A 289 -10.12 -3.17 10.27
C ARG A 289 -9.72 -1.92 11.04
N VAL A 290 -8.53 -1.94 11.60
CA VAL A 290 -7.80 -0.76 12.06
C VAL A 290 -6.40 -0.82 11.48
N GLU A 291 -6.02 0.18 10.72
CA GLU A 291 -4.79 0.23 9.96
C GLU A 291 -4.09 1.56 10.14
N ASP A 292 -2.79 1.49 10.34
CA ASP A 292 -1.91 2.65 10.39
C ASP A 292 -0.60 2.38 9.67
N VAL A 293 -0.01 3.42 9.13
CA VAL A 293 1.40 3.41 8.75
C VAL A 293 2.26 3.63 9.98
N VAL A 294 3.22 2.74 10.16
CA VAL A 294 4.14 2.70 11.31
C VAL A 294 5.57 2.93 10.81
N LEU A 295 6.28 3.87 11.45
CA LEU A 295 7.71 4.06 11.29
C LEU A 295 8.46 3.26 12.36
N ARG A 296 9.37 2.38 11.97
CA ARG A 296 10.33 1.75 12.88
C ARG A 296 11.35 2.78 13.35
N THR A 297 11.48 2.96 14.65
CA THR A 297 12.49 3.84 15.27
C THR A 297 13.57 3.02 15.99
N GLU A 298 14.65 3.64 16.41
CA GLU A 298 15.74 3.00 17.19
C GLU A 298 15.22 2.33 18.48
N THR A 299 14.22 2.91 19.12
CA THR A 299 13.71 2.47 20.44
C THR A 299 12.32 1.84 20.40
N GLY A 300 11.72 1.68 19.21
CA GLY A 300 10.38 1.15 19.10
C GLY A 300 9.74 1.57 17.77
N TYR A 301 8.66 2.31 17.85
CA TYR A 301 7.90 2.75 16.67
C TYR A 301 7.24 4.12 16.87
N GLU A 302 6.90 4.74 15.75
CA GLU A 302 6.00 5.88 15.66
C GLU A 302 4.82 5.51 14.77
N CYS A 303 3.59 5.63 15.27
CA CYS A 303 2.39 5.54 14.45
C CYS A 303 2.20 6.88 13.74
N LEU A 304 2.17 6.89 12.40
CA LEU A 304 2.11 8.14 11.64
C LEU A 304 0.70 8.72 11.63
N ASN A 305 -0.34 7.88 11.56
CA ASN A 305 -1.73 8.29 11.66
C ASN A 305 -2.11 8.63 13.10
N LYS A 306 -2.91 9.68 13.29
CA LYS A 306 -3.28 10.22 14.62
C LYS A 306 -4.78 10.15 14.91
N ILE A 307 -5.56 9.60 13.99
CA ILE A 307 -7.00 9.38 14.18
C ILE A 307 -7.25 8.39 15.32
N THR A 308 -8.30 8.64 16.11
CA THR A 308 -8.75 7.69 17.12
C THR A 308 -8.96 6.29 16.53
N LYS A 309 -8.66 5.30 17.36
CA LYS A 309 -8.91 3.89 17.06
C LYS A 309 -10.14 3.36 17.82
N ASP A 310 -10.82 4.23 18.55
CA ASP A 310 -12.04 3.87 19.26
C ASP A 310 -13.16 3.51 18.29
N ILE A 311 -14.18 2.85 18.80
CA ILE A 311 -15.40 2.55 18.04
C ILE A 311 -16.07 3.86 17.61
N VAL A 312 -16.25 4.01 16.31
CA VAL A 312 -16.97 5.15 15.72
C VAL A 312 -18.33 4.66 15.24
N VAL A 313 -19.40 5.31 15.74
CA VAL A 313 -20.78 5.00 15.38
C VAL A 313 -21.39 6.20 14.68
N VAL A 314 -22.03 5.98 13.53
CA VAL A 314 -22.88 6.98 12.88
C VAL A 314 -24.34 6.65 13.09
N GLU A 315 -25.19 7.68 13.23
CA GLU A 315 -26.63 7.49 13.38
C GLU A 315 -27.23 6.80 12.14
N ALA A 316 -28.21 5.92 12.39
CA ALA A 316 -28.83 5.07 11.37
C ALA A 316 -30.33 5.32 11.22
#